data_242469953cea593ce72317ed84d129d9
#
_entry.id   242469953cea593ce72317ed84d129d9
#
_cell.length_a   1.000
_cell.length_b   1.000
_cell.length_c   1.000
_cell.angle_alpha   90.00
_cell.angle_beta   90.00
_cell.angle_gamma   90.00
#
_symmetry.space_group_name_H-M   'P 1'
#
loop_
_entity.id
_entity.type
_entity.pdbx_description
1 polymer ?
#
loop_
_entity_poly.entity_id
_entity_poly.type
_entity_poly.pdbx_seq_one_letter_code
_entity_poly.pdbx_strand_id
1 'polypeptide(L)'
;TLVKKLEPDTNVDEQKALINEIHQFYEQHDFDFISEDITPLIEESVEGLTRVSEIVKGLKVFSRIDSDEKQWFDLNHCLNTTLTMVNNKLKYICKVEKQFADLPRVFINVGKLTQVFTNLLINAGQAIESTGRQGIITVQTRLHKDQVSIEITDTGCGISEENQEKLFNPFFTTKPEGQGTGLGLSITYGIIQEHGGTISVTSKEGEGSKFVITLPTGDIDQALQPENQEVQ
;
A
#
# COMPACT_ATOMS: atom_id res chain seq x y z
N THR A 1 -4.44 29.39 -35.31
CA THR A 1 -4.70 30.67 -35.97
C THR A 1 -5.47 30.51 -37.30
N LEU A 2 -5.42 29.34 -37.95
CA LEU A 2 -6.18 29.03 -39.18
C LEU A 2 -7.70 29.00 -38.95
N VAL A 3 -8.16 28.43 -37.83
CA VAL A 3 -9.56 28.33 -37.44
C VAL A 3 -10.20 29.72 -37.19
N LYS A 4 -9.42 30.75 -36.85
CA LYS A 4 -9.91 32.13 -36.66
C LYS A 4 -10.25 32.87 -37.96
N LYS A 5 -9.95 32.29 -39.11
CA LYS A 5 -10.27 32.86 -40.44
C LYS A 5 -11.64 32.44 -40.98
N LEU A 6 -12.36 31.57 -40.31
CA LEU A 6 -13.71 31.20 -40.64
C LEU A 6 -14.69 32.28 -40.10
N GLU A 7 -14.89 33.35 -40.82
CA GLU A 7 -15.93 34.30 -40.54
C GLU A 7 -17.24 33.89 -41.21
N PRO A 8 -18.42 34.28 -40.65
CA PRO A 8 -19.73 33.81 -41.14
C PRO A 8 -20.08 34.15 -42.58
N ASP A 9 -19.34 35.13 -43.18
CA ASP A 9 -19.59 35.62 -44.56
C ASP A 9 -18.57 35.09 -45.60
N THR A 10 -17.74 34.07 -45.23
CA THR A 10 -16.73 33.53 -46.16
C THR A 10 -17.41 32.73 -47.28
N ASN A 11 -17.06 33.02 -48.56
CA ASN A 11 -17.55 32.30 -49.72
C ASN A 11 -17.23 30.80 -49.66
N VAL A 12 -18.13 29.94 -50.17
CA VAL A 12 -18.04 28.47 -50.17
C VAL A 12 -16.70 27.96 -50.75
N ASP A 13 -16.15 28.63 -51.76
CA ASP A 13 -14.89 28.24 -52.38
C ASP A 13 -13.69 28.58 -51.49
N GLU A 14 -13.73 29.67 -50.75
CA GLU A 14 -12.71 30.05 -49.76
C GLU A 14 -12.76 29.12 -48.55
N GLN A 15 -13.95 28.70 -48.12
CA GLN A 15 -14.07 27.69 -47.06
C GLN A 15 -13.47 26.35 -47.47
N LYS A 16 -13.70 25.87 -48.68
CA LYS A 16 -13.06 24.65 -49.21
C LYS A 16 -11.56 24.74 -49.28
N ALA A 17 -11.04 25.90 -49.76
CA ALA A 17 -9.58 26.11 -49.79
C ALA A 17 -8.96 26.06 -48.39
N LEU A 18 -9.59 26.69 -47.40
CA LEU A 18 -9.15 26.68 -46.03
C LEU A 18 -9.19 25.27 -45.38
N ILE A 19 -10.26 24.51 -45.69
CA ILE A 19 -10.36 23.11 -45.22
C ILE A 19 -9.22 22.26 -45.83
N ASN A 20 -8.93 22.42 -47.09
CA ASN A 20 -7.82 21.71 -47.74
C ASN A 20 -6.45 22.11 -47.14
N GLU A 21 -6.25 23.39 -46.83
CA GLU A 21 -5.03 23.89 -46.18
C GLU A 21 -4.88 23.29 -44.77
N ILE A 22 -5.98 23.16 -44.02
CA ILE A 22 -6.03 22.52 -42.73
C ILE A 22 -5.69 21.00 -42.83
N HIS A 23 -6.30 20.31 -43.79
CA HIS A 23 -6.00 18.90 -44.04
C HIS A 23 -4.55 18.67 -44.43
N GLN A 24 -3.99 19.48 -45.33
CA GLN A 24 -2.55 19.39 -45.68
C GLN A 24 -1.63 19.67 -44.49
N PHE A 25 -2.03 20.62 -43.61
CA PHE A 25 -1.27 20.91 -42.40
C PHE A 25 -1.29 19.72 -41.42
N TYR A 26 -2.46 19.07 -41.26
CA TYR A 26 -2.61 17.86 -40.43
C TYR A 26 -1.79 16.70 -40.96
N GLU A 27 -1.81 16.43 -42.28
CA GLU A 27 -1.03 15.37 -42.91
C GLU A 27 0.48 15.65 -42.87
N GLN A 28 0.92 16.91 -43.04
CA GLN A 28 2.35 17.29 -43.00
C GLN A 28 2.98 17.17 -41.61
N HIS A 29 2.18 17.20 -40.53
CA HIS A 29 2.69 17.26 -39.16
C HIS A 29 2.40 15.99 -38.37
N ASP A 30 1.92 14.92 -39.01
CA ASP A 30 1.63 13.62 -38.40
C ASP A 30 0.87 13.74 -37.05
N PHE A 31 -0.13 14.63 -36.97
CA PHE A 31 -0.86 14.91 -35.75
C PHE A 31 -1.51 13.66 -35.16
N ASP A 32 -1.95 12.72 -35.99
CA ASP A 32 -2.53 11.47 -35.52
C ASP A 32 -1.49 10.63 -34.80
N PHE A 33 -0.28 10.50 -35.36
CA PHE A 33 0.84 9.82 -34.74
C PHE A 33 1.27 10.48 -33.41
N ILE A 34 1.35 11.82 -33.38
CA ILE A 34 1.66 12.56 -32.15
C ILE A 34 0.57 12.34 -31.10
N SER A 35 -0.71 12.33 -31.49
CA SER A 35 -1.84 12.13 -30.58
C SER A 35 -1.90 10.71 -30.02
N GLU A 36 -1.54 9.70 -30.82
CA GLU A 36 -1.46 8.30 -30.39
C GLU A 36 -0.30 8.05 -29.42
N ASP A 37 0.84 8.74 -29.59
CA ASP A 37 2.04 8.58 -28.75
C ASP A 37 1.99 9.42 -27.46
N ILE A 38 1.35 10.58 -27.46
CA ILE A 38 1.32 11.47 -26.29
C ILE A 38 0.63 10.80 -25.08
N THR A 39 -0.47 10.10 -25.29
CA THR A 39 -1.25 9.49 -24.20
C THR A 39 -0.43 8.41 -23.47
N PRO A 40 0.17 7.41 -24.17
CA PRO A 40 1.04 6.43 -23.54
C PRO A 40 2.26 7.07 -22.84
N LEU A 41 2.90 8.07 -23.43
CA LEU A 41 4.04 8.76 -22.82
C LEU A 41 3.68 9.49 -21.52
N ILE A 42 2.49 10.10 -21.46
CA ILE A 42 1.99 10.73 -20.23
C ILE A 42 1.68 9.65 -19.18
N GLU A 43 1.03 8.55 -19.56
CA GLU A 43 0.72 7.45 -18.68
C GLU A 43 1.98 6.83 -18.09
N GLU A 44 3.00 6.52 -18.89
CA GLU A 44 4.31 6.02 -18.42
C GLU A 44 5.01 7.04 -17.51
N SER A 45 4.93 8.32 -17.81
CA SER A 45 5.53 9.38 -16.98
C SER A 45 4.85 9.48 -15.62
N VAL A 46 3.52 9.40 -15.58
CA VAL A 46 2.72 9.42 -14.35
C VAL A 46 3.01 8.16 -13.52
N GLU A 47 3.11 7.00 -14.14
CA GLU A 47 3.47 5.75 -13.47
C GLU A 47 4.88 5.84 -12.86
N GLY A 48 5.87 6.31 -13.64
CA GLY A 48 7.23 6.53 -13.16
C GLY A 48 7.31 7.50 -11.99
N LEU A 49 6.60 8.63 -12.05
CA LEU A 49 6.52 9.60 -10.96
C LEU A 49 5.83 9.05 -9.71
N THR A 50 4.79 8.24 -9.89
CA THR A 50 4.10 7.56 -8.80
C THR A 50 5.05 6.59 -8.10
N ARG A 51 5.82 5.80 -8.86
CA ARG A 51 6.84 4.89 -8.35
C ARG A 51 7.94 5.62 -7.57
N VAL A 52 8.47 6.72 -8.11
CA VAL A 52 9.44 7.57 -7.41
C VAL A 52 8.84 8.13 -6.12
N SER A 53 7.59 8.58 -6.14
CA SER A 53 6.88 9.08 -4.95
C SER A 53 6.74 8.00 -3.88
N GLU A 54 6.44 6.76 -4.26
CA GLU A 54 6.37 5.63 -3.31
C GLU A 54 7.73 5.27 -2.73
N ILE A 55 8.79 5.25 -3.54
CA ILE A 55 10.17 5.05 -3.07
C ILE A 55 10.58 6.16 -2.11
N VAL A 56 10.31 7.43 -2.46
CA VAL A 56 10.60 8.58 -1.60
C VAL A 56 9.79 8.54 -0.31
N LYS A 57 8.52 8.14 -0.36
CA LYS A 57 7.71 7.90 0.85
C LYS A 57 8.30 6.79 1.70
N GLY A 58 8.73 5.68 1.10
CA GLY A 58 9.43 4.60 1.78
C GLY A 58 10.72 5.06 2.44
N LEU A 59 11.58 5.79 1.70
CA LEU A 59 12.83 6.36 2.23
C LEU A 59 12.58 7.46 3.28
N LYS A 60 11.51 8.23 3.15
CA LYS A 60 11.14 9.28 4.10
C LYS A 60 10.71 8.72 5.46
N VAL A 61 10.22 7.49 5.51
CA VAL A 61 9.97 6.76 6.75
C VAL A 61 11.29 6.43 7.48
N PHE A 62 12.39 6.20 6.75
CA PHE A 62 13.73 6.14 7.33
C PHE A 62 14.28 7.49 7.79
N SER A 63 13.77 8.61 7.25
CA SER A 63 14.33 9.96 7.43
C SER A 63 13.45 10.93 8.22
N ARG A 64 12.17 10.65 8.45
CA ARG A 64 11.26 11.54 9.20
C ARG A 64 10.82 10.95 10.52
N ILE A 65 11.40 11.49 11.48
CA ILE A 65 10.97 11.71 12.87
C ILE A 65 9.83 12.76 12.84
N ASP A 66 8.58 12.34 12.59
CA ASP A 66 7.43 13.12 13.02
C ASP A 66 6.77 12.33 14.17
N SER A 67 7.01 12.83 15.39
CA SER A 67 6.67 12.23 16.69
C SER A 67 7.05 10.74 16.80
N ASP A 68 8.33 10.48 17.09
CA ASP A 68 8.85 9.15 17.45
C ASP A 68 8.31 8.67 18.81
N GLU A 69 7.29 9.35 19.33
CA GLU A 69 6.75 9.09 20.65
C GLU A 69 5.91 7.82 20.62
N LYS A 70 6.38 6.82 21.35
CA LYS A 70 5.58 5.67 21.72
C LYS A 70 4.61 6.09 22.83
N GLN A 71 3.42 5.52 22.81
CA GLN A 71 2.40 5.72 23.81
C GLN A 71 1.72 4.42 24.18
N TRP A 72 1.11 4.38 25.37
CA TRP A 72 0.28 3.25 25.77
C TRP A 72 -1.02 3.25 24.95
N PHE A 73 -1.20 2.27 24.08
CA PHE A 73 -2.32 2.25 23.15
C PHE A 73 -2.97 0.86 23.05
N ASP A 74 -4.26 0.84 22.76
CA ASP A 74 -5.02 -0.37 22.46
C ASP A 74 -4.67 -0.88 21.06
N LEU A 75 -3.97 -2.01 21.00
CA LEU A 75 -3.52 -2.62 19.76
C LEU A 75 -4.70 -3.11 18.90
N ASN A 76 -5.77 -3.62 19.51
CA ASN A 76 -6.96 -4.04 18.80
C ASN A 76 -7.69 -2.85 18.16
N HIS A 77 -7.67 -1.69 18.82
CA HIS A 77 -8.21 -0.47 18.24
C HIS A 77 -7.36 0.00 17.02
N CYS A 78 -6.03 -0.06 17.12
CA CYS A 78 -5.14 0.24 16.00
C CYS A 78 -5.42 -0.68 14.79
N LEU A 79 -5.55 -1.99 15.02
CA LEU A 79 -5.91 -2.98 13.99
C LEU A 79 -7.28 -2.71 13.37
N ASN A 80 -8.30 -2.42 14.18
CA ASN A 80 -9.65 -2.11 13.69
C ASN A 80 -9.67 -0.86 12.81
N THR A 81 -8.97 0.19 13.23
CA THR A 81 -8.85 1.43 12.44
C THR A 81 -8.15 1.15 11.11
N THR A 82 -7.05 0.40 11.13
CA THR A 82 -6.33 0.03 9.91
C THR A 82 -7.22 -0.80 8.97
N LEU A 83 -7.92 -1.80 9.48
CA LEU A 83 -8.85 -2.62 8.69
C LEU A 83 -9.95 -1.78 8.04
N THR A 84 -10.47 -0.78 8.75
CA THR A 84 -11.45 0.17 8.19
C THR A 84 -10.86 0.98 7.05
N MET A 85 -9.62 1.46 7.19
CA MET A 85 -8.92 2.23 6.14
C MET A 85 -8.68 1.43 4.87
N VAL A 86 -8.29 0.15 5.00
CA VAL A 86 -8.01 -0.71 3.83
C VAL A 86 -9.24 -1.41 3.27
N ASN A 87 -10.39 -1.33 3.95
CA ASN A 87 -11.62 -2.06 3.58
C ASN A 87 -12.05 -1.81 2.12
N ASN A 88 -11.94 -0.58 1.63
CA ASN A 88 -12.32 -0.25 0.25
C ASN A 88 -11.51 -1.02 -0.80
N LYS A 89 -10.26 -1.38 -0.49
CA LYS A 89 -9.40 -2.21 -1.37
C LYS A 89 -9.70 -3.70 -1.22
N LEU A 90 -10.09 -4.14 -0.03
CA LEU A 90 -10.21 -5.57 0.28
C LEU A 90 -11.62 -6.14 0.05
N LYS A 91 -12.67 -5.34 0.22
CA LYS A 91 -14.08 -5.80 0.24
C LYS A 91 -14.56 -6.55 -1.01
N TYR A 92 -13.92 -6.36 -2.16
CA TYR A 92 -14.25 -7.06 -3.40
C TYR A 92 -13.35 -8.27 -3.66
N ILE A 93 -12.23 -8.37 -2.94
CA ILE A 93 -11.18 -9.38 -3.12
C ILE A 93 -11.35 -10.51 -2.12
N CYS A 94 -11.64 -10.19 -0.85
CA CYS A 94 -11.65 -11.16 0.23
C CYS A 94 -12.63 -10.80 1.35
N LYS A 95 -12.97 -11.83 2.16
CA LYS A 95 -13.62 -11.66 3.46
C LYS A 95 -12.55 -11.45 4.53
N VAL A 96 -12.75 -10.47 5.43
CA VAL A 96 -11.87 -10.28 6.58
C VAL A 96 -12.54 -10.85 7.84
N GLU A 97 -11.84 -11.76 8.52
CA GLU A 97 -12.27 -12.37 9.79
C GLU A 97 -11.37 -11.88 10.93
N LYS A 98 -12.00 -11.46 12.03
CA LYS A 98 -11.32 -10.94 13.20
C LYS A 98 -11.47 -11.89 14.38
N GLN A 99 -10.36 -12.22 15.04
CA GLN A 99 -10.30 -13.09 16.20
C GLN A 99 -9.43 -12.42 17.28
N PHE A 100 -9.93 -11.38 17.90
CA PHE A 100 -9.20 -10.56 18.84
C PHE A 100 -9.38 -11.06 20.26
N ALA A 101 -8.26 -11.31 20.97
CA ALA A 101 -8.25 -11.54 22.39
C ALA A 101 -8.27 -10.22 23.16
N ASP A 102 -8.62 -10.26 24.44
CA ASP A 102 -8.43 -9.13 25.34
C ASP A 102 -6.93 -8.91 25.56
N LEU A 103 -6.46 -7.72 25.24
CA LEU A 103 -5.06 -7.32 25.33
C LEU A 103 -4.89 -6.15 26.29
N PRO A 104 -3.80 -6.10 27.07
CA PRO A 104 -3.41 -4.88 27.77
C PRO A 104 -3.00 -3.82 26.74
N ARG A 105 -2.97 -2.56 27.17
CA ARG A 105 -2.33 -1.50 26.36
C ARG A 105 -0.86 -1.85 26.16
N VAL A 106 -0.33 -1.53 24.97
CA VAL A 106 1.06 -1.79 24.56
C VAL A 106 1.74 -0.46 24.28
N PHE A 107 3.01 -0.34 24.65
CA PHE A 107 3.78 0.89 24.45
C PHE A 107 4.30 0.96 23.01
N ILE A 108 3.58 1.64 22.13
CA ILE A 108 3.78 1.62 20.68
C ILE A 108 3.70 3.00 20.03
N ASN A 109 4.35 3.13 18.89
CA ASN A 109 4.08 4.20 17.94
C ASN A 109 2.93 3.77 17.02
N VAL A 110 1.76 4.37 17.21
CA VAL A 110 0.51 4.01 16.51
C VAL A 110 0.63 4.21 15.00
N GLY A 111 1.28 5.30 14.56
CA GLY A 111 1.48 5.60 13.13
C GLY A 111 2.33 4.54 12.43
N LYS A 112 3.46 4.16 13.03
CA LYS A 112 4.38 3.12 12.52
C LYS A 112 3.67 1.76 12.48
N LEU A 113 2.92 1.37 13.51
CA LEU A 113 2.20 0.10 13.51
C LEU A 113 1.01 0.09 12.53
N THR A 114 0.30 1.21 12.36
CA THR A 114 -0.72 1.34 11.30
C THR A 114 -0.10 1.09 9.93
N GLN A 115 1.11 1.56 9.68
CA GLN A 115 1.84 1.30 8.43
C GLN A 115 2.19 -0.18 8.27
N VAL A 116 2.68 -0.83 9.33
CA VAL A 116 2.97 -2.28 9.34
C VAL A 116 1.72 -3.07 8.95
N PHE A 117 0.60 -2.82 9.64
CA PHE A 117 -0.64 -3.56 9.39
C PHE A 117 -1.22 -3.26 8.01
N THR A 118 -1.18 -1.99 7.57
CA THR A 118 -1.60 -1.62 6.20
C THR A 118 -0.81 -2.40 5.16
N ASN A 119 0.51 -2.44 5.30
CA ASN A 119 1.38 -3.14 4.36
C ASN A 119 1.07 -4.65 4.29
N LEU A 120 0.96 -5.31 5.44
CA LEU A 120 0.67 -6.74 5.50
C LEU A 120 -0.72 -7.06 4.94
N LEU A 121 -1.76 -6.27 5.28
CA LEU A 121 -3.12 -6.46 4.79
C LEU A 121 -3.24 -6.23 3.29
N ILE A 122 -2.57 -5.23 2.74
CA ILE A 122 -2.55 -4.97 1.30
C ILE A 122 -1.80 -6.10 0.57
N ASN A 123 -0.67 -6.57 1.10
CA ASN A 123 0.04 -7.71 0.52
C ASN A 123 -0.80 -8.98 0.53
N ALA A 124 -1.52 -9.27 1.62
CA ALA A 124 -2.46 -10.37 1.72
C ALA A 124 -3.59 -10.28 0.67
N GLY A 125 -4.18 -9.08 0.51
CA GLY A 125 -5.20 -8.82 -0.51
C GLY A 125 -4.67 -9.09 -1.92
N GLN A 126 -3.49 -8.58 -2.26
CA GLN A 126 -2.86 -8.79 -3.56
C GLN A 126 -2.51 -10.26 -3.82
N ALA A 127 -2.05 -11.00 -2.79
CA ALA A 127 -1.80 -12.43 -2.89
C ALA A 127 -3.08 -13.23 -3.15
N ILE A 128 -4.22 -12.82 -2.60
CA ILE A 128 -5.52 -13.43 -2.89
C ILE A 128 -5.98 -13.05 -4.30
N GLU A 129 -5.87 -11.78 -4.68
CA GLU A 129 -6.29 -11.26 -5.99
C GLU A 129 -5.59 -12.01 -7.13
N SER A 130 -4.28 -12.30 -6.98
CA SER A 130 -3.50 -13.05 -7.97
C SER A 130 -4.01 -14.47 -8.21
N THR A 131 -4.81 -15.03 -7.30
CA THR A 131 -5.41 -16.37 -7.47
C THR A 131 -6.65 -16.35 -8.39
N GLY A 132 -7.20 -15.18 -8.69
CA GLY A 132 -8.48 -15.02 -9.40
C GLY A 132 -9.70 -15.54 -8.64
N ARG A 133 -9.55 -15.88 -7.35
CA ARG A 133 -10.62 -16.40 -6.47
C ARG A 133 -10.83 -15.45 -5.30
N GLN A 134 -12.07 -15.41 -4.81
CA GLN A 134 -12.35 -14.75 -3.54
C GLN A 134 -11.68 -15.53 -2.40
N GLY A 135 -10.99 -14.83 -1.50
CA GLY A 135 -10.27 -15.45 -0.40
C GLY A 135 -10.69 -14.94 0.97
N ILE A 136 -9.90 -15.32 1.98
CA ILE A 136 -10.10 -14.92 3.38
C ILE A 136 -8.80 -14.36 3.93
N ILE A 137 -8.90 -13.24 4.65
CA ILE A 137 -7.84 -12.74 5.53
C ILE A 137 -8.32 -12.90 6.95
N THR A 138 -7.61 -13.67 7.77
CA THR A 138 -7.87 -13.80 9.21
C THR A 138 -6.86 -12.96 9.97
N VAL A 139 -7.35 -12.07 10.84
CA VAL A 139 -6.51 -11.26 11.74
C VAL A 139 -6.79 -11.71 13.16
N GLN A 140 -5.79 -12.27 13.82
CA GLN A 140 -5.91 -12.80 15.17
C GLN A 140 -4.92 -12.11 16.10
N THR A 141 -5.36 -11.84 17.33
CA THR A 141 -4.47 -11.37 18.40
C THR A 141 -4.51 -12.32 19.58
N ARG A 142 -3.37 -12.49 20.26
CA ARG A 142 -3.25 -13.31 21.47
C ARG A 142 -2.32 -12.66 22.48
N LEU A 143 -2.57 -12.89 23.75
CA LEU A 143 -1.68 -12.52 24.85
C LEU A 143 -0.88 -13.75 25.29
N HIS A 144 0.43 -13.63 25.34
CA HIS A 144 1.35 -14.66 25.83
C HIS A 144 2.28 -14.06 26.89
N LYS A 145 1.96 -14.28 28.18
CA LYS A 145 2.77 -13.72 29.29
C LYS A 145 3.08 -12.23 29.07
N ASP A 146 4.33 -11.92 28.72
CA ASP A 146 4.84 -10.56 28.57
C ASP A 146 4.87 -10.08 27.11
N GLN A 147 4.15 -10.77 26.21
CA GLN A 147 4.12 -10.47 24.78
C GLN A 147 2.70 -10.56 24.25
N VAL A 148 2.40 -9.70 23.28
CA VAL A 148 1.23 -9.84 22.43
C VAL A 148 1.65 -10.39 21.08
N SER A 149 0.86 -11.29 20.51
CA SER A 149 1.05 -11.75 19.14
C SER A 149 -0.09 -11.29 18.25
N ILE A 150 0.26 -10.88 17.04
CA ILE A 150 -0.66 -10.52 15.96
C ILE A 150 -0.39 -11.47 14.78
N GLU A 151 -1.38 -12.25 14.39
CA GLU A 151 -1.31 -13.16 13.25
C GLU A 151 -2.19 -12.61 12.12
N ILE A 152 -1.63 -12.48 10.94
CA ILE A 152 -2.34 -12.13 9.72
C ILE A 152 -2.15 -13.29 8.74
N THR A 153 -3.24 -14.02 8.47
CA THR A 153 -3.26 -15.19 7.61
C THR A 153 -4.10 -14.89 6.38
N ASP A 154 -3.59 -15.19 5.21
CA ASP A 154 -4.30 -15.10 3.94
C ASP A 154 -4.42 -16.47 3.26
N THR A 155 -5.42 -16.60 2.38
CA THR A 155 -5.61 -17.77 1.51
C THR A 155 -5.19 -17.47 0.07
N GLY A 156 -4.13 -16.69 -0.09
CA GLY A 156 -3.60 -16.24 -1.37
C GLY A 156 -2.72 -17.28 -2.07
N CYS A 157 -1.91 -16.82 -3.03
CA CYS A 157 -1.02 -17.69 -3.81
C CYS A 157 0.12 -18.33 -3.01
N GLY A 158 0.37 -17.85 -1.78
CA GLY A 158 1.50 -18.30 -0.97
C GLY A 158 2.85 -17.82 -1.49
N ILE A 159 3.91 -18.27 -0.84
CA ILE A 159 5.30 -17.85 -1.07
C ILE A 159 6.18 -19.10 -1.09
N SER A 160 6.99 -19.28 -2.13
CA SER A 160 7.94 -20.39 -2.21
C SER A 160 9.01 -20.31 -1.12
N GLU A 161 9.57 -21.45 -0.71
CA GLU A 161 10.61 -21.51 0.34
C GLU A 161 11.81 -20.62 0.00
N GLU A 162 12.26 -20.63 -1.25
CA GLU A 162 13.37 -19.79 -1.71
C GLU A 162 13.13 -18.29 -1.50
N ASN A 163 11.88 -17.85 -1.70
CA ASN A 163 11.50 -16.46 -1.56
C ASN A 163 11.27 -16.05 -0.11
N GLN A 164 10.89 -16.98 0.78
CA GLN A 164 10.66 -16.69 2.20
C GLN A 164 11.92 -16.16 2.89
N GLU A 165 13.10 -16.67 2.53
CA GLU A 165 14.39 -16.22 3.10
C GLU A 165 14.75 -14.78 2.70
N LYS A 166 14.22 -14.30 1.56
CA LYS A 166 14.57 -13.00 0.97
C LYS A 166 13.52 -11.93 1.23
N LEU A 167 12.36 -12.29 1.80
CA LEU A 167 11.18 -11.41 1.91
C LEU A 167 11.44 -10.08 2.60
N PHE A 168 12.31 -10.07 3.59
CA PHE A 168 12.64 -8.87 4.38
C PHE A 168 13.84 -8.09 3.82
N ASN A 169 14.44 -8.54 2.72
CA ASN A 169 15.51 -7.81 2.07
C ASN A 169 14.95 -6.57 1.35
N PRO A 170 15.57 -5.40 1.49
CA PRO A 170 15.15 -4.21 0.76
C PRO A 170 15.15 -4.46 -0.76
N PHE A 171 14.14 -3.91 -1.45
CA PHE A 171 13.93 -4.02 -2.89
C PHE A 171 13.57 -5.42 -3.42
N PHE A 172 13.46 -6.42 -2.55
CA PHE A 172 13.01 -7.74 -2.97
C PHE A 172 11.51 -7.74 -3.27
N THR A 173 11.15 -8.17 -4.48
CA THR A 173 9.76 -8.33 -4.92
C THR A 173 9.65 -9.46 -5.95
N THR A 174 8.55 -10.21 -5.88
CA THR A 174 8.16 -11.21 -6.87
C THR A 174 7.10 -10.68 -7.84
N LYS A 175 6.67 -9.44 -7.65
CA LYS A 175 5.68 -8.77 -8.51
C LYS A 175 6.33 -8.30 -9.81
N PRO A 176 5.55 -8.21 -10.90
CA PRO A 176 6.03 -7.62 -12.16
C PRO A 176 6.63 -6.22 -11.96
N GLU A 177 7.51 -5.83 -12.89
CA GLU A 177 8.06 -4.48 -12.89
C GLU A 177 6.95 -3.43 -12.83
N GLY A 178 7.16 -2.42 -11.97
CA GLY A 178 6.17 -1.35 -11.73
C GLY A 178 5.15 -1.64 -10.63
N GLN A 179 4.85 -2.90 -10.31
CA GLN A 179 3.78 -3.26 -9.35
C GLN A 179 4.25 -3.47 -7.91
N GLY A 180 5.56 -3.46 -7.66
CA GLY A 180 6.11 -3.66 -6.32
C GLY A 180 7.39 -2.87 -6.11
N THR A 181 7.47 -2.10 -5.01
CA THR A 181 8.69 -1.38 -4.63
C THR A 181 9.72 -2.27 -3.93
N GLY A 182 9.30 -3.44 -3.43
CA GLY A 182 10.14 -4.32 -2.61
C GLY A 182 10.55 -3.73 -1.25
N LEU A 183 10.00 -2.57 -0.87
CA LEU A 183 10.36 -1.90 0.40
C LEU A 183 9.38 -2.18 1.54
N GLY A 184 8.17 -2.60 1.26
CA GLY A 184 7.12 -2.73 2.27
C GLY A 184 7.50 -3.67 3.42
N LEU A 185 7.94 -4.89 3.13
CA LEU A 185 8.28 -5.88 4.16
C LEU A 185 9.57 -5.55 4.90
N SER A 186 10.58 -4.94 4.24
CA SER A 186 11.79 -4.48 4.92
C SER A 186 11.52 -3.33 5.88
N ILE A 187 10.64 -2.40 5.52
CA ILE A 187 10.16 -1.33 6.42
C ILE A 187 9.38 -1.93 7.59
N THR A 188 8.47 -2.89 7.31
CA THR A 188 7.73 -3.62 8.35
C THR A 188 8.68 -4.26 9.35
N TYR A 189 9.71 -4.96 8.88
CA TYR A 189 10.72 -5.58 9.73
C TYR A 189 11.43 -4.54 10.61
N GLY A 190 11.90 -3.43 10.04
CA GLY A 190 12.57 -2.35 10.78
C GLY A 190 11.68 -1.76 11.87
N ILE A 191 10.41 -1.46 11.56
CA ILE A 191 9.46 -0.92 12.53
C ILE A 191 9.24 -1.90 13.70
N ILE A 192 9.08 -3.19 13.41
CA ILE A 192 8.88 -4.20 14.47
C ILE A 192 10.12 -4.32 15.36
N GLN A 193 11.34 -4.31 14.79
CA GLN A 193 12.57 -4.30 15.55
C GLN A 193 12.70 -3.06 16.45
N GLU A 194 12.34 -1.88 15.97
CA GLU A 194 12.32 -0.65 16.78
C GLU A 194 11.35 -0.73 17.98
N HIS A 195 10.32 -1.57 17.88
CA HIS A 195 9.40 -1.86 18.98
C HIS A 195 9.88 -2.99 19.90
N GLY A 196 11.08 -3.55 19.67
CA GLY A 196 11.60 -4.68 20.43
C GLY A 196 10.86 -5.99 20.15
N GLY A 197 10.14 -6.05 19.03
CA GLY A 197 9.35 -7.20 18.61
C GLY A 197 10.07 -8.09 17.59
N THR A 198 9.38 -9.12 17.14
CA THR A 198 9.80 -9.98 16.05
C THR A 198 8.71 -10.17 15.03
N ILE A 199 9.08 -10.45 13.78
CA ILE A 199 8.16 -10.85 12.72
C ILE A 199 8.68 -12.12 12.07
N SER A 200 7.77 -13.06 11.83
CA SER A 200 8.04 -14.29 11.11
C SER A 200 6.98 -14.57 10.07
N VAL A 201 7.28 -15.42 9.10
CA VAL A 201 6.38 -15.86 8.06
C VAL A 201 6.38 -17.39 8.01
N THR A 202 5.21 -17.96 7.77
CA THR A 202 5.02 -19.35 7.38
C THR A 202 4.11 -19.35 6.17
N SER A 203 4.55 -19.93 5.07
CA SER A 203 3.80 -19.91 3.83
C SER A 203 4.04 -21.20 3.04
N LYS A 204 3.03 -21.56 2.25
CA LYS A 204 3.15 -22.64 1.27
C LYS A 204 2.52 -22.19 -0.02
N GLU A 205 3.22 -22.38 -1.11
CA GLU A 205 2.76 -22.01 -2.44
C GLU A 205 1.43 -22.72 -2.77
N GLY A 206 0.45 -21.92 -3.23
CA GLY A 206 -0.91 -22.35 -3.50
C GLY A 206 -1.85 -22.45 -2.28
N GLU A 207 -1.35 -22.33 -1.05
CA GLU A 207 -2.18 -22.45 0.18
C GLU A 207 -2.37 -21.13 0.93
N GLY A 208 -1.45 -20.15 0.71
CA GLY A 208 -1.49 -18.84 1.35
C GLY A 208 -0.31 -18.60 2.29
N SER A 209 -0.40 -17.53 3.07
CA SER A 209 0.69 -17.11 3.96
C SER A 209 0.16 -16.72 5.34
N LYS A 210 0.99 -16.90 6.35
CA LYS A 210 0.75 -16.44 7.72
C LYS A 210 1.94 -15.64 8.21
N PHE A 211 1.72 -14.36 8.49
CA PHE A 211 2.66 -13.50 9.17
C PHE A 211 2.33 -13.42 10.64
N VAL A 212 3.34 -13.58 11.49
CA VAL A 212 3.21 -13.51 12.94
C VAL A 212 4.15 -12.42 13.45
N ILE A 213 3.57 -11.41 14.10
CA ILE A 213 4.28 -10.33 14.79
C ILE A 213 4.17 -10.60 16.28
N THR A 214 5.28 -10.46 17.02
CA THR A 214 5.27 -10.41 18.48
C THR A 214 5.79 -9.07 18.96
N LEU A 215 5.13 -8.50 19.97
CA LEU A 215 5.54 -7.24 20.59
C LEU A 215 5.57 -7.44 22.11
N PRO A 216 6.55 -6.88 22.84
CA PRO A 216 6.54 -6.87 24.30
C PRO A 216 5.35 -6.04 24.81
N THR A 217 4.70 -6.48 25.87
CA THR A 217 3.61 -5.72 26.50
C THR A 217 4.12 -4.48 27.24
N GLY A 218 5.43 -4.39 27.51
CA GLY A 218 5.99 -3.38 28.42
C GLY A 218 5.71 -3.68 29.88
N ASP A 219 5.94 -2.72 30.77
CA ASP A 219 5.71 -2.87 32.20
C ASP A 219 4.19 -2.77 32.47
N ILE A 220 3.55 -3.89 32.84
CA ILE A 220 2.10 -4.00 32.99
C ILE A 220 1.57 -3.00 34.04
N ASP A 221 2.38 -2.65 35.04
CA ASP A 221 2.01 -1.68 36.08
C ASP A 221 1.83 -0.25 35.49
N GLN A 222 2.51 0.09 34.41
CA GLN A 222 2.34 1.36 33.69
C GLN A 222 1.16 1.30 32.70
N ALA A 223 0.84 0.14 32.16
CA ALA A 223 -0.28 -0.06 31.24
C ALA A 223 -1.67 0.14 31.89
N LEU A 224 -1.76 0.03 33.20
CA LEU A 224 -3.00 0.13 33.97
C LEU A 224 -3.31 1.54 34.49
N GLN A 225 -2.43 2.53 34.25
CA GLN A 225 -2.72 3.91 34.65
C GLN A 225 -3.79 4.52 33.72
N PRO A 226 -4.91 5.04 34.28
CA PRO A 226 -5.89 5.78 33.50
C PRO A 226 -5.23 7.03 32.91
N GLU A 227 -5.58 7.36 31.67
CA GLU A 227 -5.18 8.63 31.04
C GLU A 227 -5.48 9.82 31.96
N ASN A 228 -4.45 10.50 32.44
CA ASN A 228 -4.61 11.85 32.95
C ASN A 228 -5.02 12.71 31.75
N GLN A 229 -6.33 12.91 31.59
CA GLN A 229 -6.87 13.96 30.75
C GLN A 229 -6.45 15.30 31.39
N GLU A 230 -5.30 15.82 31.02
CA GLU A 230 -5.04 17.25 31.15
C GLU A 230 -5.83 17.97 30.04
N VAL A 231 -7.07 18.30 30.41
CA VAL A 231 -7.84 19.35 29.73
C VAL A 231 -7.20 20.67 30.12
N GLN A 232 -6.57 21.32 29.21
CA GLN A 232 -6.35 22.77 29.20
C GLN A 232 -6.83 23.39 27.89
#